data_e0d1da0be667bec856d9af8cfe1f3a19
#
_entry.id   e0d1da0be667bec856d9af8cfe1f3a19
#
_cell.length_a   1.000
_cell.length_b   1.000
_cell.length_c   1.000
_cell.angle_alpha   90.00
_cell.angle_beta   90.00
_cell.angle_gamma   90.00
#
_symmetry.space_group_name_H-M   'P 1'
#
loop_
_entity.id
_entity.type
_entity.pdbx_description
1 polymer ?
#
loop_
_entity_poly.entity_id
_entity_poly.type
_entity_poly.pdbx_seq_one_letter_code
_entity_poly.pdbx_strand_id
1 'polypeptide(L)'
;LEHASDFAVSADRAIKRACDIFAALIGIILLTPLWLVVALVVRLNDGGPAFFTQERVGLDGRTFTMFKFRTMRVDAEALKASLQEANEADASAGNSIMFKIANDPRITRVGAFLRKTSIDELPQLFNVLRGDMSLVGPRPPLPSEVAQYEPRVMGKFAVRPGITGLWQISGRSNLSWDETVHLDLSYAQHRSLTLDAWIILQTIPALLRHEGAY
;
A
#
# COMPACT_ATOMS: atom_id res chain seq x y z
N LEU A 1 -4.96 30.09 22.81
CA LEU A 1 -3.97 29.60 21.82
C LEU A 1 -4.19 28.08 21.50
N GLU A 2 -4.48 27.23 22.49
CA GLU A 2 -4.75 25.80 22.29
C GLU A 2 -5.94 25.53 21.37
N HIS A 3 -7.09 26.22 21.59
CA HIS A 3 -8.27 26.03 20.76
C HIS A 3 -8.07 26.46 19.29
N ALA A 4 -7.20 27.40 19.00
CA ALA A 4 -6.88 27.81 17.64
C ALA A 4 -5.99 26.77 16.91
N SER A 5 -5.08 26.11 17.65
CA SER A 5 -4.26 25.03 17.11
C SER A 5 -5.07 23.78 16.81
N ASP A 6 -6.00 23.40 17.68
CA ASP A 6 -6.89 22.25 17.49
C ASP A 6 -7.84 22.44 16.31
N PHE A 7 -8.36 23.66 16.13
CA PHE A 7 -9.19 23.99 14.98
C PHE A 7 -8.41 23.91 13.66
N ALA A 8 -7.19 24.46 13.63
CA ALA A 8 -6.33 24.40 12.44
C ALA A 8 -5.98 22.96 12.04
N VAL A 9 -5.63 22.12 13.02
CA VAL A 9 -5.34 20.68 12.80
C VAL A 9 -6.58 19.92 12.31
N SER A 10 -7.75 20.24 12.85
CA SER A 10 -9.02 19.63 12.44
C SER A 10 -9.40 20.04 11.01
N ALA A 11 -9.24 21.32 10.66
CA ALA A 11 -9.50 21.83 9.32
C ALA A 11 -8.57 21.19 8.27
N ASP A 12 -7.26 21.07 8.58
CA ASP A 12 -6.30 20.40 7.70
C ASP A 12 -6.67 18.94 7.42
N ARG A 13 -7.10 18.20 8.46
CA ARG A 13 -7.58 16.82 8.31
C ARG A 13 -8.84 16.74 7.43
N ALA A 14 -9.77 17.69 7.57
CA ALA A 14 -10.98 17.71 6.79
C ALA A 14 -10.70 18.05 5.31
N ILE A 15 -9.82 19.02 5.05
CA ILE A 15 -9.42 19.41 3.69
C ILE A 15 -8.71 18.23 3.01
N LYS A 16 -7.72 17.61 3.69
CA LYS A 16 -7.07 16.43 3.14
C LYS A 16 -8.07 15.34 2.80
N ARG A 17 -9.02 15.05 3.69
CA ARG A 17 -10.05 14.04 3.46
C ARG A 17 -10.92 14.37 2.25
N ALA A 18 -11.30 15.61 2.08
CA ALA A 18 -12.06 16.08 0.91
C ALA A 18 -11.25 15.88 -0.38
N CYS A 19 -9.95 16.24 -0.39
CA CYS A 19 -9.06 16.00 -1.52
C CYS A 19 -8.92 14.50 -1.84
N ASP A 20 -8.74 13.65 -0.83
CA ASP A 20 -8.65 12.19 -1.00
C ASP A 20 -9.92 11.64 -1.65
N ILE A 21 -11.11 12.02 -1.15
CA ILE A 21 -12.40 11.57 -1.70
C ILE A 21 -12.56 12.02 -3.14
N PHE A 22 -12.31 13.31 -3.41
CA PHE A 22 -12.48 13.90 -4.74
C PHE A 22 -11.57 13.21 -5.77
N ALA A 23 -10.29 13.06 -5.44
CA ALA A 23 -9.34 12.42 -6.33
C ALA A 23 -9.63 10.92 -6.50
N ALA A 24 -10.07 10.22 -5.45
CA ALA A 24 -10.46 8.82 -5.54
C ALA A 24 -11.70 8.62 -6.42
N LEU A 25 -12.72 9.49 -6.32
CA LEU A 25 -13.90 9.46 -7.19
C LEU A 25 -13.54 9.66 -8.66
N ILE A 26 -12.74 10.69 -8.95
CA ILE A 26 -12.25 10.92 -10.32
C ILE A 26 -11.45 9.73 -10.82
N GLY A 27 -10.53 9.23 -10.01
CA GLY A 27 -9.71 8.06 -10.35
C GLY A 27 -10.57 6.83 -10.67
N ILE A 28 -11.57 6.52 -9.86
CA ILE A 28 -12.48 5.39 -10.10
C ILE A 28 -13.24 5.57 -11.42
N ILE A 29 -13.84 6.76 -11.65
CA ILE A 29 -14.59 7.02 -12.89
C ILE A 29 -13.70 6.84 -14.12
N LEU A 30 -12.52 7.47 -14.13
CA LEU A 30 -11.60 7.44 -15.26
C LEU A 30 -11.00 6.04 -15.49
N LEU A 31 -10.72 5.30 -14.42
CA LEU A 31 -10.07 3.98 -14.51
C LEU A 31 -11.05 2.81 -14.63
N THR A 32 -12.37 3.03 -14.51
CA THR A 32 -13.38 1.97 -14.65
C THR A 32 -13.23 1.14 -15.93
N PRO A 33 -13.03 1.72 -17.15
CA PRO A 33 -12.84 0.91 -18.35
C PRO A 33 -11.60 0.00 -18.26
N LEU A 34 -10.49 0.53 -17.75
CA LEU A 34 -9.27 -0.25 -17.52
C LEU A 34 -9.53 -1.39 -16.51
N TRP A 35 -10.25 -1.13 -15.43
CA TRP A 35 -10.55 -2.14 -14.41
C TRP A 35 -11.39 -3.29 -14.96
N LEU A 36 -12.37 -3.00 -15.83
CA LEU A 36 -13.15 -4.04 -16.47
C LEU A 36 -12.29 -4.95 -17.34
N VAL A 37 -11.37 -4.37 -18.12
CA VAL A 37 -10.41 -5.12 -18.93
C VAL A 37 -9.48 -5.96 -18.04
N VAL A 38 -8.88 -5.37 -17.00
CA VAL A 38 -7.99 -6.07 -16.07
C VAL A 38 -8.73 -7.21 -15.36
N ALA A 39 -9.94 -6.95 -14.86
CA ALA A 39 -10.76 -7.97 -14.21
C ALA A 39 -11.07 -9.16 -15.13
N LEU A 40 -11.39 -8.88 -16.40
CA LEU A 40 -11.63 -9.91 -17.41
C LEU A 40 -10.36 -10.72 -17.67
N VAL A 41 -9.23 -10.06 -17.90
CA VAL A 41 -7.94 -10.72 -18.17
C VAL A 41 -7.49 -11.60 -17.00
N VAL A 42 -7.60 -11.11 -15.75
CA VAL A 42 -7.27 -11.90 -14.55
C VAL A 42 -8.17 -13.10 -14.43
N ARG A 43 -9.47 -12.96 -14.69
CA ARG A 43 -10.43 -14.07 -14.62
C ARG A 43 -10.21 -15.12 -15.72
N LEU A 44 -9.87 -14.71 -16.91
CA LEU A 44 -9.60 -15.62 -18.05
C LEU A 44 -8.26 -16.37 -17.90
N ASN A 45 -7.33 -15.84 -17.12
CA ASN A 45 -6.01 -16.43 -16.96
C ASN A 45 -6.03 -17.79 -16.20
N ASP A 46 -6.88 -17.94 -15.17
CA ASP A 46 -6.94 -19.15 -14.33
C ASP A 46 -8.33 -19.45 -13.74
N GLY A 47 -9.39 -18.79 -14.20
CA GLY A 47 -10.78 -19.03 -13.82
C GLY A 47 -11.20 -18.51 -12.45
N GLY A 48 -10.28 -17.99 -11.63
CA GLY A 48 -10.57 -17.52 -10.28
C GLY A 48 -11.11 -16.08 -10.20
N PRO A 49 -11.38 -15.56 -8.99
CA PRO A 49 -11.88 -14.19 -8.79
C PRO A 49 -10.89 -13.13 -9.29
N ALA A 50 -11.40 -12.04 -9.86
CA ALA A 50 -10.56 -10.94 -10.35
C ALA A 50 -9.92 -10.14 -9.21
N PHE A 51 -10.62 -10.03 -8.09
CA PHE A 51 -10.17 -9.28 -6.93
C PHE A 51 -9.62 -10.20 -5.84
N PHE A 52 -8.66 -9.68 -5.12
CA PHE A 52 -8.09 -10.25 -3.90
C PHE A 52 -8.31 -9.28 -2.75
N THR A 53 -8.62 -9.81 -1.60
CA THR A 53 -8.79 -9.04 -0.37
C THR A 53 -7.84 -9.53 0.70
N GLN A 54 -7.31 -8.60 1.51
CA GLN A 54 -6.41 -8.93 2.59
C GLN A 54 -6.64 -8.01 3.77
N GLU A 55 -6.66 -8.58 4.98
CA GLU A 55 -6.73 -7.79 6.20
C GLU A 55 -5.42 -7.04 6.43
N ARG A 56 -5.53 -5.76 6.73
CA ARG A 56 -4.42 -4.84 6.99
C ARG A 56 -4.72 -3.99 8.22
N VAL A 57 -3.67 -3.43 8.82
CA VAL A 57 -3.78 -2.53 9.97
C VAL A 57 -3.65 -1.08 9.49
N GLY A 58 -4.58 -0.23 9.90
CA GLY A 58 -4.70 1.17 9.52
C GLY A 58 -4.71 2.13 10.69
N LEU A 59 -5.47 3.22 10.55
CA LEU A 59 -5.59 4.28 11.54
C LEU A 59 -5.94 3.73 12.93
N ASP A 60 -5.29 4.24 13.96
CA ASP A 60 -5.47 3.85 15.37
C ASP A 60 -5.26 2.35 15.63
N GLY A 61 -4.52 1.65 14.77
CA GLY A 61 -4.29 0.21 14.88
C GLY A 61 -5.50 -0.67 14.52
N ARG A 62 -6.54 -0.11 13.94
CA ARG A 62 -7.74 -0.85 13.53
C ARG A 62 -7.50 -1.62 12.26
N THR A 63 -8.02 -2.84 12.17
CA THR A 63 -7.96 -3.63 10.94
C THR A 63 -9.01 -3.20 9.92
N PHE A 64 -8.68 -3.35 8.64
CA PHE A 64 -9.59 -3.13 7.53
C PHE A 64 -9.29 -4.10 6.38
N THR A 65 -10.25 -4.31 5.49
CA THR A 65 -10.12 -5.13 4.30
C THR A 65 -9.58 -4.30 3.14
N MET A 66 -8.34 -4.56 2.73
CA MET A 66 -7.70 -3.92 1.57
C MET A 66 -8.06 -4.64 0.28
N PHE A 67 -8.40 -3.89 -0.77
CA PHE A 67 -8.74 -4.42 -2.09
C PHE A 67 -7.56 -4.32 -3.06
N LYS A 68 -7.33 -5.40 -3.83
CA LYS A 68 -6.36 -5.44 -4.94
C LYS A 68 -6.92 -6.27 -6.11
N PHE A 69 -6.34 -6.11 -7.29
CA PHE A 69 -6.49 -7.16 -8.30
C PHE A 69 -5.66 -8.37 -7.89
N ARG A 70 -6.17 -9.57 -8.18
CA ARG A 70 -5.45 -10.80 -7.92
C ARG A 70 -4.28 -10.94 -8.89
N THR A 71 -3.09 -11.12 -8.35
CA THR A 71 -1.83 -11.28 -9.08
C THR A 71 -1.22 -12.66 -8.93
N MET A 72 -1.73 -13.45 -7.97
CA MET A 72 -1.27 -14.80 -7.68
C MET A 72 -2.32 -15.85 -8.10
N ARG A 73 -1.85 -17.08 -8.26
CA ARG A 73 -2.69 -18.26 -8.53
C ARG A 73 -3.71 -18.49 -7.41
N VAL A 74 -4.79 -19.21 -7.71
CA VAL A 74 -5.85 -19.51 -6.73
C VAL A 74 -5.32 -20.32 -5.54
N ASP A 75 -4.35 -21.19 -5.76
CA ASP A 75 -3.72 -22.06 -4.76
C ASP A 75 -2.52 -21.43 -4.04
N ALA A 76 -2.28 -20.12 -4.23
CA ALA A 76 -1.11 -19.40 -3.72
C ALA A 76 -0.93 -19.47 -2.20
N GLU A 77 -2.02 -19.47 -1.43
CA GLU A 77 -1.94 -19.53 0.03
C GLU A 77 -1.52 -20.92 0.52
N ALA A 78 -1.99 -21.98 -0.14
CA ALA A 78 -1.55 -23.34 0.17
C ALA A 78 -0.06 -23.55 -0.11
N LEU A 79 0.48 -22.88 -1.14
CA LEU A 79 1.91 -22.94 -1.49
C LEU A 79 2.81 -22.09 -0.56
N LYS A 80 2.23 -21.15 0.19
CA LYS A 80 3.01 -20.23 1.04
C LYS A 80 3.85 -20.97 2.08
N ALA A 81 3.29 -21.99 2.74
CA ALA A 81 3.98 -22.76 3.77
C ALA A 81 5.23 -23.45 3.23
N SER A 82 5.17 -24.03 2.01
CA SER A 82 6.30 -24.70 1.37
C SER A 82 7.38 -23.75 0.87
N LEU A 83 7.07 -22.46 0.74
CA LEU A 83 8.00 -21.43 0.28
C LEU A 83 8.60 -20.60 1.42
N GLN A 84 8.31 -20.95 2.68
CA GLN A 84 8.81 -20.20 3.84
C GLN A 84 10.34 -20.21 3.90
N GLU A 85 10.97 -21.33 3.52
CA GLU A 85 12.44 -21.47 3.47
C GLU A 85 13.10 -20.60 2.38
N ALA A 86 12.34 -20.24 1.35
CA ALA A 86 12.81 -19.36 0.26
C ALA A 86 12.58 -17.87 0.54
N ASN A 87 12.25 -17.51 1.78
CA ASN A 87 12.00 -16.13 2.15
C ASN A 87 13.31 -15.32 2.17
N GLU A 88 13.46 -14.41 1.22
CA GLU A 88 14.64 -13.54 1.09
C GLU A 88 14.67 -12.37 2.08
N ALA A 89 13.55 -12.10 2.78
CA ALA A 89 13.51 -11.05 3.79
C ALA A 89 14.51 -11.33 4.93
N ASP A 90 14.79 -12.61 5.23
CA ASP A 90 15.75 -13.00 6.25
C ASP A 90 17.21 -12.85 5.79
N ALA A 91 17.46 -12.87 4.47
CA ALA A 91 18.79 -12.88 3.89
C ALA A 91 19.31 -11.49 3.48
N SER A 92 18.44 -10.49 3.32
CA SER A 92 18.82 -9.17 2.80
C SER A 92 18.50 -8.03 3.77
N ALA A 93 19.54 -7.32 4.18
CA ALA A 93 19.44 -5.95 4.76
C ALA A 93 18.55 -5.77 6.00
N GLY A 94 18.41 -6.79 6.87
CA GLY A 94 17.76 -6.61 8.17
C GLY A 94 16.25 -6.40 8.12
N ASN A 95 15.56 -6.85 7.08
CA ASN A 95 14.10 -6.78 6.98
C ASN A 95 13.45 -8.15 7.15
N SER A 96 13.56 -8.73 8.36
CA SER A 96 13.01 -10.05 8.70
C SER A 96 11.48 -10.06 8.86
N ILE A 97 10.83 -8.90 8.86
CA ILE A 97 9.39 -8.76 9.16
C ILE A 97 8.54 -8.95 7.90
N MET A 98 9.02 -8.51 6.73
CA MET A 98 8.27 -8.62 5.48
C MET A 98 8.63 -9.89 4.71
N PHE A 99 7.62 -10.70 4.35
CA PHE A 99 7.79 -11.87 3.50
C PHE A 99 8.08 -11.46 2.05
N LYS A 100 9.23 -11.88 1.51
CA LYS A 100 9.69 -11.53 0.17
C LYS A 100 10.40 -12.72 -0.50
N ILE A 101 10.03 -13.03 -1.74
CA ILE A 101 10.69 -14.03 -2.58
C ILE A 101 10.94 -13.42 -3.96
N ALA A 102 12.19 -13.42 -4.43
CA ALA A 102 12.49 -13.12 -5.83
C ALA A 102 11.92 -14.23 -6.72
N ASN A 103 11.28 -13.85 -7.82
CA ASN A 103 10.64 -14.77 -8.76
C ASN A 103 9.63 -15.73 -8.08
N ASP A 104 8.76 -15.19 -7.23
CA ASP A 104 7.73 -15.95 -6.52
C ASP A 104 6.88 -16.80 -7.51
N PRO A 105 6.93 -18.15 -7.45
CA PRO A 105 6.23 -19.02 -8.40
C PRO A 105 4.71 -18.96 -8.31
N ARG A 106 4.17 -18.32 -7.28
CA ARG A 106 2.74 -18.11 -7.10
C ARG A 106 2.21 -16.98 -7.99
N ILE A 107 3.09 -16.10 -8.47
CA ILE A 107 2.70 -14.95 -9.29
C ILE A 107 2.41 -15.43 -10.72
N THR A 108 1.24 -15.09 -11.27
CA THR A 108 0.91 -15.36 -12.66
C THR A 108 1.65 -14.40 -13.60
N ARG A 109 1.75 -14.74 -14.90
CA ARG A 109 2.34 -13.82 -15.90
C ARG A 109 1.59 -12.48 -15.97
N VAL A 110 0.26 -12.54 -15.92
CA VAL A 110 -0.59 -11.35 -15.85
C VAL A 110 -0.33 -10.60 -14.54
N GLY A 111 -0.25 -11.32 -13.42
CA GLY A 111 0.03 -10.75 -12.11
C GLY A 111 1.38 -10.04 -12.03
N ALA A 112 2.42 -10.59 -12.67
CA ALA A 112 3.74 -9.96 -12.73
C ALA A 112 3.69 -8.61 -13.47
N PHE A 113 2.94 -8.53 -14.58
CA PHE A 113 2.72 -7.27 -15.28
C PHE A 113 1.96 -6.25 -14.41
N LEU A 114 0.87 -6.68 -13.75
CA LEU A 114 0.07 -5.81 -12.88
C LEU A 114 0.89 -5.26 -11.71
N ARG A 115 1.70 -6.09 -11.06
CA ARG A 115 2.62 -5.66 -9.99
C ARG A 115 3.67 -4.67 -10.48
N LYS A 116 4.32 -4.98 -11.61
CA LYS A 116 5.32 -4.11 -12.22
C LYS A 116 4.77 -2.71 -12.53
N THR A 117 3.51 -2.61 -12.93
CA THR A 117 2.83 -1.36 -13.25
C THR A 117 2.05 -0.78 -12.07
N SER A 118 1.99 -1.48 -10.92
CA SER A 118 1.16 -1.14 -9.76
C SER A 118 -0.35 -1.00 -10.06
N ILE A 119 -0.81 -1.53 -11.19
CA ILE A 119 -2.24 -1.55 -11.56
C ILE A 119 -3.03 -2.40 -10.58
N ASP A 120 -2.41 -3.43 -9.99
CA ASP A 120 -3.04 -4.28 -8.98
C ASP A 120 -3.50 -3.52 -7.73
N GLU A 121 -2.92 -2.37 -7.44
CA GLU A 121 -3.24 -1.55 -6.27
C GLU A 121 -4.38 -0.55 -6.50
N LEU A 122 -4.76 -0.30 -7.75
CA LEU A 122 -5.80 0.69 -8.07
C LEU A 122 -7.16 0.45 -7.35
N PRO A 123 -7.61 -0.80 -7.07
CA PRO A 123 -8.84 -1.02 -6.29
C PRO A 123 -8.79 -0.45 -4.86
N GLN A 124 -7.61 -0.12 -4.31
CA GLN A 124 -7.49 0.57 -3.03
C GLN A 124 -8.14 1.96 -3.03
N LEU A 125 -8.45 2.55 -4.20
CA LEU A 125 -9.26 3.77 -4.29
C LEU A 125 -10.63 3.60 -3.63
N PHE A 126 -11.21 2.39 -3.60
CA PHE A 126 -12.41 2.11 -2.81
C PHE A 126 -12.14 2.19 -1.31
N ASN A 127 -10.96 1.74 -0.84
CA ASN A 127 -10.59 1.90 0.57
C ASN A 127 -10.41 3.40 0.93
N VAL A 128 -9.89 4.20 -0.01
CA VAL A 128 -9.84 5.66 0.18
C VAL A 128 -11.24 6.24 0.32
N LEU A 129 -12.20 5.89 -0.54
CA LEU A 129 -13.59 6.37 -0.42
C LEU A 129 -14.25 5.94 0.88
N ARG A 130 -14.02 4.71 1.35
CA ARG A 130 -14.55 4.20 2.62
C ARG A 130 -13.97 4.91 3.84
N GLY A 131 -12.75 5.48 3.71
CA GLY A 131 -12.04 6.13 4.81
C GLY A 131 -11.06 5.23 5.53
N ASP A 132 -10.87 4.01 5.06
CA ASP A 132 -9.86 3.08 5.58
C ASP A 132 -8.44 3.56 5.24
N MET A 133 -8.29 4.19 4.04
CA MET A 133 -7.03 4.67 3.49
C MET A 133 -7.11 6.15 3.06
N SER A 134 -5.95 6.69 2.73
CA SER A 134 -5.70 7.96 2.05
C SER A 134 -4.96 7.68 0.74
N LEU A 135 -4.88 8.65 -0.15
CA LEU A 135 -3.99 8.56 -1.32
C LEU A 135 -2.53 8.48 -0.88
N VAL A 136 -2.15 9.31 0.09
CA VAL A 136 -0.78 9.38 0.61
C VAL A 136 -0.75 9.05 2.10
N GLY A 137 0.14 8.14 2.49
CA GLY A 137 0.33 7.72 3.86
C GLY A 137 1.33 6.56 4.00
N PRO A 138 1.60 6.09 5.22
CA PRO A 138 2.39 4.91 5.48
C PRO A 138 1.81 3.65 4.81
N ARG A 139 2.68 2.69 4.49
CA ARG A 139 2.21 1.38 3.98
C ARG A 139 1.37 0.68 5.06
N PRO A 140 0.17 0.15 4.73
CA PRO A 140 -0.61 -0.66 5.67
C PRO A 140 0.04 -2.04 5.88
N PRO A 141 0.47 -2.37 7.12
CA PRO A 141 1.09 -3.65 7.43
C PRO A 141 0.04 -4.76 7.59
N LEU A 142 0.52 -6.03 7.55
CA LEU A 142 -0.25 -7.18 7.96
C LEU A 142 -0.41 -7.22 9.50
N PRO A 143 -1.49 -7.80 10.06
CA PRO A 143 -1.58 -8.03 11.50
C PRO A 143 -0.41 -8.85 12.07
N SER A 144 0.10 -9.82 11.32
CA SER A 144 1.27 -10.62 11.70
C SER A 144 2.59 -9.82 11.71
N GLU A 145 2.71 -8.80 10.87
CA GLU A 145 3.84 -7.86 10.91
C GLU A 145 3.74 -6.99 12.18
N VAL A 146 2.56 -6.45 12.47
CA VAL A 146 2.32 -5.57 13.63
C VAL A 146 2.59 -6.28 14.95
N ALA A 147 2.30 -7.58 15.05
CA ALA A 147 2.59 -8.39 16.22
C ALA A 147 4.09 -8.44 16.59
N GLN A 148 4.98 -8.11 15.64
CA GLN A 148 6.42 -8.08 15.81
C GLN A 148 6.99 -6.65 15.96
N TYR A 149 6.11 -5.62 15.95
CA TYR A 149 6.55 -4.22 15.98
C TYR A 149 7.00 -3.79 17.37
N GLU A 150 8.10 -3.07 17.40
CA GLU A 150 8.52 -2.32 18.58
C GLU A 150 7.57 -1.14 18.85
N PRO A 151 7.43 -0.69 20.12
CA PRO A 151 6.54 0.41 20.50
C PRO A 151 6.74 1.69 19.66
N ARG A 152 8.00 2.00 19.26
CA ARG A 152 8.32 3.17 18.44
C ARG A 152 7.61 3.18 17.10
N VAL A 153 7.38 2.00 16.51
CA VAL A 153 6.78 1.85 15.18
C VAL A 153 5.28 2.17 15.21
N MET A 154 4.63 2.03 16.36
CA MET A 154 3.19 2.26 16.51
C MET A 154 2.77 3.70 16.18
N GLY A 155 3.69 4.65 16.21
CA GLY A 155 3.44 6.05 15.83
C GLY A 155 2.95 6.24 14.39
N LYS A 156 3.26 5.31 13.48
CA LYS A 156 2.77 5.35 12.09
C LYS A 156 1.24 5.23 11.97
N PHE A 157 0.57 4.65 12.96
CA PHE A 157 -0.89 4.49 12.97
C PHE A 157 -1.65 5.75 13.41
N ALA A 158 -0.96 6.84 13.74
CA ALA A 158 -1.57 8.14 14.00
C ALA A 158 -2.21 8.78 12.75
N VAL A 159 -1.93 8.24 11.57
CA VAL A 159 -2.47 8.69 10.29
C VAL A 159 -3.02 7.51 9.48
N ARG A 160 -3.92 7.81 8.52
CA ARG A 160 -4.39 6.76 7.58
C ARG A 160 -3.27 6.24 6.72
N PRO A 161 -3.21 4.93 6.45
CA PRO A 161 -2.28 4.37 5.48
C PRO A 161 -2.59 4.89 4.08
N GLY A 162 -1.55 4.94 3.21
CA GLY A 162 -1.67 5.44 1.86
C GLY A 162 -1.58 4.36 0.78
N ILE A 163 -2.10 4.69 -0.41
CA ILE A 163 -1.80 3.95 -1.65
C ILE A 163 -0.34 4.21 -2.03
N THR A 164 0.11 5.44 -1.89
CA THR A 164 1.53 5.83 -2.02
C THR A 164 2.01 6.54 -0.76
N GLY A 165 3.31 6.77 -0.63
CA GLY A 165 3.92 7.42 0.54
C GLY A 165 5.42 7.56 0.39
N LEU A 166 6.08 8.13 1.41
CA LEU A 166 7.53 8.35 1.39
C LEU A 166 8.31 7.05 1.12
N TRP A 167 7.92 5.95 1.74
CA TRP A 167 8.55 4.65 1.53
C TRP A 167 8.49 4.22 0.05
N GLN A 168 7.32 4.36 -0.60
CA GLN A 168 7.12 3.92 -1.98
C GLN A 168 7.94 4.71 -3.00
N ILE A 169 8.24 5.97 -2.72
CA ILE A 169 9.02 6.83 -3.63
C ILE A 169 10.52 6.82 -3.34
N SER A 170 10.95 6.29 -2.17
CA SER A 170 12.35 6.35 -1.71
C SER A 170 13.16 5.07 -1.94
N GLY A 171 12.56 4.03 -2.55
CA GLY A 171 13.28 2.77 -2.83
C GLY A 171 12.49 1.49 -2.57
N ARG A 172 11.29 1.58 -1.98
CA ARG A 172 10.38 0.43 -1.75
C ARG A 172 11.09 -0.73 -1.02
N SER A 173 11.09 -1.90 -1.65
CA SER A 173 11.69 -3.13 -1.10
C SER A 173 13.22 -3.11 -0.99
N ASN A 174 13.90 -2.09 -1.51
CA ASN A 174 15.36 -1.96 -1.40
C ASN A 174 15.80 -1.28 -0.10
N LEU A 175 14.84 -0.72 0.66
CA LEU A 175 15.10 -0.09 1.96
C LEU A 175 15.19 -1.13 3.07
N SER A 176 16.06 -0.87 4.05
CA SER A 176 16.09 -1.60 5.30
C SER A 176 14.81 -1.38 6.11
N TRP A 177 14.58 -2.22 7.12
CA TRP A 177 13.45 -2.05 8.03
C TRP A 177 13.48 -0.70 8.75
N ASP A 178 14.64 -0.30 9.28
CA ASP A 178 14.79 0.97 10.01
C ASP A 178 14.56 2.18 9.13
N GLU A 179 15.04 2.17 7.88
CA GLU A 179 14.75 3.23 6.90
C GLU A 179 13.26 3.32 6.58
N THR A 180 12.60 2.17 6.38
CA THR A 180 11.15 2.10 6.13
C THR A 180 10.36 2.69 7.30
N VAL A 181 10.69 2.30 8.53
CA VAL A 181 10.07 2.82 9.76
C VAL A 181 10.31 4.33 9.90
N HIS A 182 11.54 4.79 9.66
CA HIS A 182 11.88 6.20 9.73
C HIS A 182 11.04 7.04 8.76
N LEU A 183 10.91 6.61 7.51
CA LEU A 183 10.10 7.30 6.51
C LEU A 183 8.61 7.34 6.87
N ASP A 184 8.06 6.22 7.34
CA ASP A 184 6.66 6.14 7.77
C ASP A 184 6.36 7.04 8.97
N LEU A 185 7.25 7.07 9.97
CA LEU A 185 7.14 7.95 11.14
C LEU A 185 7.34 9.42 10.78
N SER A 186 8.30 9.73 9.92
CA SER A 186 8.54 11.08 9.42
C SER A 186 7.30 11.63 8.71
N TYR A 187 6.66 10.83 7.84
CA TYR A 187 5.41 11.23 7.23
C TYR A 187 4.30 11.48 8.27
N ALA A 188 4.13 10.58 9.24
CA ALA A 188 3.10 10.72 10.26
C ALA A 188 3.26 12.02 11.09
N GLN A 189 4.50 12.45 11.34
CA GLN A 189 4.83 13.65 12.11
C GLN A 189 4.74 14.95 11.29
N HIS A 190 5.13 14.91 10.01
CA HIS A 190 5.31 16.11 9.18
C HIS A 190 4.29 16.20 8.02
N ARG A 191 3.23 15.39 8.04
CA ARG A 191 2.23 15.38 6.98
C ARG A 191 1.69 16.78 6.70
N SER A 192 1.58 17.12 5.42
CA SER A 192 0.95 18.35 4.93
C SER A 192 0.43 18.13 3.52
N LEU A 193 -0.49 18.97 3.05
CA LEU A 193 -0.99 18.89 1.67
C LEU A 193 0.12 19.11 0.64
N THR A 194 1.12 19.95 0.96
CA THR A 194 2.27 20.19 0.09
C THR A 194 3.17 18.96 0.00
N LEU A 195 3.42 18.26 1.11
CA LEU A 195 4.15 17.00 1.12
C LEU A 195 3.39 15.92 0.35
N ASP A 196 2.07 15.84 0.51
CA ASP A 196 1.23 14.89 -0.24
C ASP A 196 1.31 15.14 -1.74
N ALA A 197 1.15 16.40 -2.17
CA ALA A 197 1.28 16.76 -3.58
C ALA A 197 2.66 16.39 -4.15
N TRP A 198 3.71 16.64 -3.40
CA TRP A 198 5.07 16.29 -3.79
C TRP A 198 5.24 14.76 -3.91
N ILE A 199 4.74 13.97 -2.93
CA ILE A 199 4.79 12.50 -2.97
C ILE A 199 4.02 11.97 -4.19
N ILE A 200 2.83 12.50 -4.50
CA ILE A 200 2.06 12.11 -5.67
C ILE A 200 2.86 12.36 -6.96
N LEU A 201 3.47 13.53 -7.10
CA LEU A 201 4.31 13.85 -8.24
C LEU A 201 5.52 12.91 -8.35
N GLN A 202 6.18 12.57 -7.24
CA GLN A 202 7.31 11.65 -7.22
C GLN A 202 6.90 10.18 -7.42
N THR A 203 5.64 9.84 -7.22
CA THR A 203 5.13 8.48 -7.46
C THR A 203 5.20 8.12 -8.94
N ILE A 204 4.95 9.06 -9.85
CA ILE A 204 4.99 8.80 -11.30
C ILE A 204 6.39 8.32 -11.75
N PRO A 205 7.50 9.05 -11.51
CA PRO A 205 8.83 8.56 -11.86
C PRO A 205 9.23 7.29 -11.10
N ALA A 206 8.79 7.13 -9.84
CA ALA A 206 9.07 5.91 -9.07
C ALA A 206 8.39 4.66 -9.68
N LEU A 207 7.19 4.80 -10.23
CA LEU A 207 6.50 3.74 -10.97
C LEU A 207 7.24 3.40 -12.28
N LEU A 208 7.76 4.41 -13.00
CA LEU A 208 8.45 4.22 -14.28
C LEU A 208 9.83 3.57 -14.12
N ARG A 209 10.52 3.79 -13.01
CA ARG A 209 11.82 3.17 -12.72
C ARG A 209 11.73 1.67 -12.40
N HIS A 210 10.53 1.19 -12.02
CA HIS A 210 10.27 -0.19 -11.63
C HIS A 210 11.17 -0.74 -10.51
N GLU A 211 11.86 0.12 -9.77
CA GLU A 211 12.75 -0.28 -8.68
C GLU A 211 11.93 -0.82 -7.50
N GLY A 212 12.32 -1.99 -6.99
CA GLY A 212 11.67 -2.63 -5.83
C GLY A 212 10.22 -3.07 -6.06
N ALA A 213 9.75 -3.19 -7.29
CA ALA A 213 8.46 -3.79 -7.64
C ALA A 213 8.66 -5.30 -7.90
N TYR A 214 8.22 -6.14 -6.94
CA TYR A 214 8.30 -7.62 -6.99
C TYR A 214 6.89 -8.22 -6.86
#